data_65c836662e42b5892a883edd822d97ab
#
_entry.id   65c836662e42b5892a883edd822d97ab
#
_cell.length_a   1.000
_cell.length_b   1.000
_cell.length_c   1.000
_cell.angle_alpha   90.00
_cell.angle_beta   90.00
_cell.angle_gamma   90.00
#
_symmetry.space_group_name_H-M   'P 1'
#
loop_
_entity.id
_entity.type
_entity.pdbx_description
1 polymer ?
#
loop_
_entity_poly.entity_id
_entity_poly.type
_entity_poly.pdbx_seq_one_letter_code
_entity_poly.pdbx_strand_id
1 'polypeptide(L)'
;MRTVLLLLLLALPLTIQADSAAQVRQLEKALTRLQQESQSIQQQFIMIQELRRNEMSEPAITVPQPRTLGQSVPIPNYNDLMQSKQEREQRIEKYTADLNRLYERFSELENEKEAILEQINSLEQKKKTEE
;
A
#
# COMPACT_ATOMS: atom_id res chain seq x y z
N MET A 1 -7.81 3.61 -58.84
CA MET A 1 -7.46 4.32 -57.57
C MET A 1 -8.61 4.48 -56.60
N ARG A 2 -9.84 4.64 -57.02
CA ARG A 2 -11.00 4.79 -56.13
C ARG A 2 -11.32 3.50 -55.34
N THR A 3 -11.07 2.34 -55.89
CA THR A 3 -11.33 1.04 -55.24
C THR A 3 -10.31 0.70 -54.14
N VAL A 4 -9.07 1.15 -54.27
CA VAL A 4 -8.02 0.95 -53.23
C VAL A 4 -8.28 1.82 -52.00
N LEU A 5 -8.80 3.03 -52.23
CA LEU A 5 -9.15 3.95 -51.15
C LEU A 5 -10.35 3.43 -50.32
N LEU A 6 -11.32 2.79 -50.96
CA LEU A 6 -12.49 2.18 -50.30
C LEU A 6 -12.10 0.94 -49.47
N LEU A 7 -11.13 0.12 -49.95
CA LEU A 7 -10.59 -1.00 -49.17
C LEU A 7 -9.81 -0.56 -47.95
N LEU A 8 -9.11 0.57 -48.03
CA LEU A 8 -8.37 1.14 -46.89
C LEU A 8 -9.32 1.68 -45.81
N LEU A 9 -10.49 2.19 -46.21
CA LEU A 9 -11.52 2.70 -45.30
C LEU A 9 -12.27 1.55 -44.58
N LEU A 10 -12.34 0.37 -45.16
CA LEU A 10 -12.97 -0.81 -44.55
C LEU A 10 -12.07 -1.51 -43.53
N ALA A 11 -10.74 -1.28 -43.60
CA ALA A 11 -9.79 -1.88 -42.67
C ALA A 11 -9.63 -1.08 -41.35
N LEU A 12 -10.08 0.16 -41.33
CA LEU A 12 -9.98 1.06 -40.15
C LEU A 12 -10.80 0.63 -38.91
N PRO A 13 -12.02 0.08 -39.02
CA PRO A 13 -12.79 -0.30 -37.86
C PRO A 13 -12.25 -1.54 -37.11
N LEU A 14 -11.54 -2.42 -37.79
CA LEU A 14 -10.96 -3.63 -37.17
C LEU A 14 -9.75 -3.32 -36.27
N THR A 15 -8.97 -2.29 -36.60
CA THR A 15 -7.82 -1.87 -35.81
C THR A 15 -8.25 -1.14 -34.53
N ILE A 16 -9.34 -0.38 -34.53
CA ILE A 16 -9.86 0.34 -33.39
C ILE A 16 -10.40 -0.64 -32.33
N GLN A 17 -11.06 -1.70 -32.72
CA GLN A 17 -11.56 -2.73 -31.79
C GLN A 17 -10.43 -3.57 -31.18
N ALA A 18 -9.40 -3.91 -31.95
CA ALA A 18 -8.22 -4.61 -31.46
C ALA A 18 -7.43 -3.74 -30.44
N ASP A 19 -7.33 -2.43 -30.70
CA ASP A 19 -6.69 -1.48 -29.77
C ASP A 19 -7.46 -1.33 -28.45
N SER A 20 -8.78 -1.28 -28.47
CA SER A 20 -9.59 -1.16 -27.25
C SER A 20 -9.47 -2.42 -26.38
N ALA A 21 -9.48 -3.62 -26.96
CA ALA A 21 -9.28 -4.87 -26.23
C ALA A 21 -7.86 -4.98 -25.64
N ALA A 22 -6.83 -4.52 -26.37
CA ALA A 22 -5.47 -4.45 -25.87
C ALA A 22 -5.33 -3.44 -24.72
N GLN A 23 -5.98 -2.30 -24.80
CA GLN A 23 -6.02 -1.28 -23.74
C GLN A 23 -6.69 -1.82 -22.47
N VAL A 24 -7.84 -2.50 -22.60
CA VAL A 24 -8.53 -3.12 -21.44
C VAL A 24 -7.62 -4.14 -20.76
N ARG A 25 -6.93 -5.00 -21.51
CA ARG A 25 -5.99 -5.98 -20.94
C ARG A 25 -4.82 -5.31 -20.20
N GLN A 26 -4.31 -4.21 -20.72
CA GLN A 26 -3.26 -3.44 -20.04
C GLN A 26 -3.78 -2.82 -18.73
N LEU A 27 -4.99 -2.27 -18.75
CA LEU A 27 -5.64 -1.71 -17.56
C LEU A 27 -5.93 -2.80 -16.50
N GLU A 28 -6.39 -3.98 -16.92
CA GLU A 28 -6.59 -5.12 -16.02
C GLU A 28 -5.28 -5.59 -15.37
N LYS A 29 -4.17 -5.62 -16.12
CA LYS A 29 -2.84 -5.92 -15.56
C LYS A 29 -2.39 -4.85 -14.56
N ALA A 30 -2.63 -3.58 -14.88
CA ALA A 30 -2.33 -2.48 -13.97
C ALA A 30 -3.17 -2.59 -12.68
N LEU A 31 -4.47 -2.90 -12.82
CA LEU A 31 -5.36 -3.13 -11.69
C LEU A 31 -4.88 -4.26 -10.78
N THR A 32 -4.44 -5.37 -11.36
CA THR A 32 -3.90 -6.50 -10.60
C THR A 32 -2.64 -6.11 -9.82
N ARG A 33 -1.75 -5.31 -10.42
CA ARG A 33 -0.54 -4.79 -9.72
C ARG A 33 -0.92 -3.88 -8.56
N LEU A 34 -1.87 -2.98 -8.75
CA LEU A 34 -2.35 -2.09 -7.68
C LEU A 34 -2.99 -2.88 -6.54
N GLN A 35 -3.74 -3.94 -6.83
CA GLN A 35 -4.30 -4.82 -5.81
C GLN A 35 -3.22 -5.55 -5.02
N GLN A 36 -2.17 -6.05 -5.67
CA GLN A 36 -1.05 -6.70 -4.99
C GLN A 36 -0.28 -5.71 -4.11
N GLU A 37 -0.04 -4.49 -4.60
CA GLU A 37 0.62 -3.43 -3.83
C GLU A 37 -0.25 -3.02 -2.63
N SER A 38 -1.55 -2.86 -2.81
CA SER A 38 -2.50 -2.54 -1.74
C SER A 38 -2.48 -3.61 -0.63
N GLN A 39 -2.48 -4.89 -0.99
CA GLN A 39 -2.37 -5.98 -0.02
C GLN A 39 -1.04 -5.96 0.74
N SER A 40 0.06 -5.67 0.04
CA SER A 40 1.39 -5.54 0.67
C SER A 40 1.42 -4.40 1.67
N ILE A 41 0.83 -3.25 1.33
CA ILE A 41 0.73 -2.09 2.22
C ILE A 41 -0.13 -2.39 3.45
N GLN A 42 -1.25 -3.10 3.29
CA GLN A 42 -2.08 -3.52 4.41
C GLN A 42 -1.31 -4.44 5.38
N GLN A 43 -0.53 -5.38 4.87
CA GLN A 43 0.29 -6.26 5.71
C GLN A 43 1.37 -5.46 6.46
N GLN A 44 2.04 -4.53 5.79
CA GLN A 44 3.02 -3.64 6.42
C GLN A 44 2.37 -2.77 7.50
N PHE A 45 1.18 -2.24 7.23
CA PHE A 45 0.43 -1.43 8.18
C PHE A 45 0.11 -2.22 9.46
N ILE A 46 -0.39 -3.43 9.33
CA ILE A 46 -0.70 -4.30 10.49
C ILE A 46 0.59 -4.60 11.28
N MET A 47 1.68 -4.92 10.59
CA MET A 47 2.96 -5.21 11.23
C MET A 47 3.49 -4.01 12.03
N ILE A 48 3.50 -2.82 11.44
CA ILE A 48 4.00 -1.61 12.10
C ILE A 48 3.06 -1.17 13.23
N GLN A 49 1.75 -1.34 13.05
CA GLN A 49 0.78 -1.10 14.12
C GLN A 49 1.04 -2.00 15.34
N GLU A 50 1.36 -3.26 15.12
CA GLU A 50 1.67 -4.21 16.19
C GLU A 50 3.00 -3.83 16.88
N LEU A 51 4.03 -3.48 16.11
CA LEU A 51 5.31 -3.00 16.67
C LEU A 51 5.10 -1.76 17.54
N ARG A 52 4.32 -0.79 17.06
CA ARG A 52 3.99 0.41 17.86
C ARG A 52 3.23 0.05 19.12
N ARG A 53 2.25 -0.85 19.03
CA ARG A 53 1.47 -1.29 20.18
C ARG A 53 2.35 -1.97 21.23
N ASN A 54 3.28 -2.80 20.81
CA ASN A 54 4.23 -3.46 21.70
C ASN A 54 5.11 -2.45 22.44
N GLU A 55 5.67 -1.46 21.73
CA GLU A 55 6.45 -0.39 22.37
C GLU A 55 5.62 0.43 23.36
N MET A 56 4.35 0.67 23.07
CA MET A 56 3.46 1.41 23.98
C MET A 56 3.01 0.59 25.20
N SER A 57 2.98 -0.73 25.09
CA SER A 57 2.55 -1.63 26.18
C SER A 57 3.68 -2.07 27.10
N GLU A 58 4.93 -1.90 26.69
CA GLU A 58 6.06 -2.17 27.59
C GLU A 58 6.06 -1.17 28.77
N PRO A 59 6.09 -1.65 30.02
CA PRO A 59 6.20 -0.76 31.16
C PRO A 59 7.53 0.03 31.07
N ALA A 60 7.45 1.33 31.31
CA ALA A 60 8.59 2.24 31.20
C ALA A 60 9.78 1.87 32.13
N ILE A 61 9.55 1.02 33.10
CA ILE A 61 10.53 0.52 34.06
C ILE A 61 10.20 -0.93 34.35
N THR A 62 10.89 -1.86 33.68
CA THR A 62 10.96 -3.23 34.16
C THR A 62 11.98 -3.26 35.28
N VAL A 63 11.55 -3.03 36.50
CA VAL A 63 12.38 -3.33 37.67
C VAL A 63 12.49 -4.85 37.73
N PRO A 64 13.68 -5.44 37.50
CA PRO A 64 13.84 -6.87 37.63
C PRO A 64 13.48 -7.24 39.09
N GLN A 65 12.37 -7.99 39.25
CA GLN A 65 12.05 -8.51 40.58
C GLN A 65 13.10 -9.55 40.97
N PRO A 66 13.74 -9.41 42.15
CA PRO A 66 14.69 -10.41 42.57
C PRO A 66 13.99 -11.74 42.78
N ARG A 67 14.29 -12.70 41.92
CA ARG A 67 13.72 -14.07 42.00
C ARG A 67 14.30 -14.93 43.09
N THR A 68 15.38 -14.47 43.74
CA THR A 68 16.06 -15.19 44.79
C THR A 68 16.51 -14.23 45.86
N LEU A 69 16.17 -14.55 47.13
CA LEU A 69 16.68 -13.87 48.33
C LEU A 69 18.20 -13.97 48.34
N GLY A 70 18.90 -12.81 48.21
CA GLY A 70 20.35 -12.71 48.35
C GLY A 70 21.12 -12.26 47.12
N GLN A 71 20.50 -12.07 45.94
CA GLN A 71 21.14 -11.42 44.81
C GLN A 71 20.85 -9.92 44.81
N SER A 72 21.88 -9.10 44.99
CA SER A 72 21.78 -7.66 44.77
C SER A 72 21.61 -7.43 43.24
N VAL A 73 20.43 -7.03 42.83
CA VAL A 73 20.18 -6.57 41.46
C VAL A 73 20.76 -5.15 41.37
N PRO A 74 21.64 -4.87 40.40
CA PRO A 74 22.15 -3.51 40.21
C PRO A 74 20.98 -2.58 39.90
N ILE A 75 20.89 -1.50 40.67
CA ILE A 75 19.88 -0.43 40.42
C ILE A 75 20.24 0.18 39.06
N PRO A 76 19.30 0.23 38.09
CA PRO A 76 19.58 0.86 36.79
C PRO A 76 19.94 2.32 37.01
N ASN A 77 20.99 2.80 36.35
CA ASN A 77 21.38 4.20 36.40
C ASN A 77 20.23 5.04 35.84
N TYR A 78 19.90 6.14 36.50
CA TYR A 78 18.86 7.08 36.08
C TYR A 78 19.08 7.55 34.62
N ASN A 79 20.32 7.80 34.21
CA ASN A 79 20.65 8.19 32.83
C ASN A 79 20.29 7.12 31.84
N ASP A 80 20.56 5.84 32.15
CA ASP A 80 20.24 4.71 31.27
C ASP A 80 18.71 4.54 31.10
N LEU A 81 17.97 4.76 32.18
CA LEU A 81 16.50 4.75 32.14
C LEU A 81 15.93 5.88 31.30
N MET A 82 16.48 7.08 31.41
CA MET A 82 16.05 8.24 30.62
C MET A 82 16.39 8.06 29.14
N GLN A 83 17.56 7.52 28.83
CA GLN A 83 17.97 7.20 27.47
C GLN A 83 17.04 6.14 26.86
N SER A 84 16.79 5.06 27.58
CA SER A 84 15.89 3.99 27.13
C SER A 84 14.47 4.50 26.86
N LYS A 85 13.97 5.39 27.73
CA LYS A 85 12.68 6.04 27.51
C LYS A 85 12.66 6.91 26.26
N GLN A 86 13.69 7.71 26.06
CA GLN A 86 13.81 8.58 24.90
C GLN A 86 13.90 7.77 23.59
N GLU A 87 14.69 6.71 23.56
CA GLU A 87 14.80 5.82 22.41
C GLU A 87 13.47 5.15 22.08
N ARG A 88 12.70 4.76 23.10
CA ARG A 88 11.36 4.20 22.90
C ARG A 88 10.39 5.23 22.32
N GLU A 89 10.37 6.44 22.84
CA GLU A 89 9.56 7.53 22.31
C GLU A 89 9.89 7.81 20.84
N GLN A 90 11.17 7.81 20.47
CA GLN A 90 11.61 7.97 19.08
C GLN A 90 11.13 6.80 18.18
N ARG A 91 11.15 5.55 18.68
CA ARG A 91 10.62 4.42 17.93
C ARG A 91 9.11 4.52 17.72
N ILE A 92 8.36 4.92 18.74
CA ILE A 92 6.91 5.14 18.65
C ILE A 92 6.60 6.24 17.63
N GLU A 93 7.33 7.35 17.67
CA GLU A 93 7.18 8.45 16.73
C GLU A 93 7.47 8.00 15.29
N LYS A 94 8.56 7.25 15.09
CA LYS A 94 8.90 6.66 13.80
C LYS A 94 7.80 5.74 13.26
N TYR A 95 7.29 4.82 14.08
CA TYR A 95 6.20 3.93 13.67
C TYR A 95 4.92 4.71 13.34
N THR A 96 4.62 5.77 14.07
CA THR A 96 3.49 6.65 13.77
C THR A 96 3.65 7.34 12.42
N ALA A 97 4.84 7.87 12.11
CA ALA A 97 5.14 8.47 10.81
C ALA A 97 5.06 7.44 9.67
N ASP A 98 5.56 6.22 9.87
CA ASP A 98 5.49 5.15 8.89
C ASP A 98 4.03 4.71 8.64
N LEU A 99 3.19 4.62 9.66
CA LEU A 99 1.76 4.34 9.52
C LEU A 99 1.03 5.41 8.70
N ASN A 100 1.32 6.68 8.94
CA ASN A 100 0.74 7.78 8.19
C ASN A 100 1.13 7.70 6.69
N ARG A 101 2.40 7.41 6.40
CA ARG A 101 2.89 7.24 5.02
C ARG A 101 2.23 6.06 4.32
N LEU A 102 2.07 4.93 5.01
CA LEU A 102 1.38 3.77 4.46
C LEU A 102 -0.10 4.05 4.19
N TYR A 103 -0.75 4.80 5.07
CA TYR A 103 -2.15 5.21 4.89
C TYR A 103 -2.31 6.13 3.67
N GLU A 104 -1.44 7.13 3.51
CA GLU A 104 -1.42 8.00 2.33
C GLU A 104 -1.24 7.18 1.05
N ARG A 105 -0.25 6.28 1.03
CA ARG A 105 -0.01 5.42 -0.14
C ARG A 105 -1.18 4.50 -0.43
N PHE A 106 -1.81 3.93 0.58
CA PHE A 106 -3.03 3.13 0.41
C PHE A 106 -4.16 3.93 -0.24
N SER A 107 -4.38 5.16 0.23
CA SER A 107 -5.38 6.07 -0.34
C SER A 107 -5.09 6.41 -1.80
N GLU A 108 -3.84 6.68 -2.16
CA GLU A 108 -3.42 6.90 -3.55
C GLU A 108 -3.73 5.68 -4.43
N LEU A 109 -3.39 4.47 -3.97
CA LEU A 109 -3.65 3.23 -4.71
C LEU A 109 -5.15 2.98 -4.92
N GLU A 110 -5.99 3.28 -3.94
CA GLU A 110 -7.44 3.15 -4.10
C GLU A 110 -7.98 4.16 -5.13
N ASN A 111 -7.48 5.39 -5.14
CA ASN A 111 -7.84 6.39 -6.16
C ASN A 111 -7.36 5.98 -7.57
N GLU A 112 -6.14 5.48 -7.70
CA GLU A 112 -5.61 4.97 -8.98
C GLU A 112 -6.43 3.77 -9.50
N LYS A 113 -6.82 2.87 -8.61
CA LYS A 113 -7.65 1.71 -8.91
C LYS A 113 -9.04 2.13 -9.40
N GLU A 114 -9.68 3.10 -8.73
CA GLU A 114 -10.97 3.66 -9.15
C GLU A 114 -10.89 4.29 -10.55
N ALA A 115 -9.84 5.09 -10.81
CA ALA A 115 -9.61 5.71 -12.12
C ALA A 115 -9.43 4.66 -13.23
N ILE A 116 -8.73 3.57 -12.96
CA ILE A 116 -8.57 2.46 -13.93
C ILE A 116 -9.91 1.77 -14.20
N LEU A 117 -10.71 1.51 -13.16
CA LEU A 117 -12.04 0.91 -13.33
C LEU A 117 -12.97 1.78 -14.17
N GLU A 118 -12.94 3.09 -13.98
CA GLU A 118 -13.70 4.03 -14.81
C GLU A 118 -13.27 3.99 -16.27
N GLN A 119 -11.96 3.91 -16.53
CA GLN A 119 -11.43 3.78 -17.89
C GLN A 119 -11.88 2.48 -18.56
N ILE A 120 -11.82 1.36 -17.85
CA ILE A 120 -12.31 0.06 -18.33
C ILE A 120 -13.79 0.14 -18.69
N ASN A 121 -14.61 0.67 -17.78
CA ASN A 121 -16.04 0.83 -18.00
C ASN A 121 -16.34 1.71 -19.22
N SER A 122 -15.61 2.81 -19.40
CA SER A 122 -15.76 3.68 -20.57
C SER A 122 -15.45 3.00 -21.88
N LEU A 123 -14.40 2.18 -21.92
CA LEU A 123 -14.01 1.41 -23.10
C LEU A 123 -15.03 0.31 -23.43
N GLU A 124 -15.56 -0.36 -22.43
CA GLU A 124 -16.59 -1.39 -22.60
C GLU A 124 -17.93 -0.81 -23.08
N GLN A 125 -18.31 0.37 -22.57
CA GLN A 125 -19.53 1.06 -23.02
C GLN A 125 -19.41 1.51 -24.49
N LYS A 126 -18.25 2.05 -24.89
CA LYS A 126 -18.02 2.43 -26.29
C LYS A 126 -18.16 1.22 -27.21
N LYS A 127 -17.64 0.07 -26.83
CA LYS A 127 -17.77 -1.16 -27.57
C LYS A 127 -19.24 -1.57 -27.77
N LYS A 128 -20.09 -1.43 -26.74
CA LYS A 128 -21.52 -1.76 -26.83
C LYS A 128 -22.32 -0.79 -27.72
N THR A 129 -21.89 0.46 -27.82
CA THR A 129 -22.57 1.47 -28.66
C THR A 129 -22.19 1.36 -30.14
N GLU A 130 -21.08 0.70 -30.46
CA GLU A 130 -20.62 0.48 -31.83
C GLU A 130 -21.11 -0.86 -32.43
N GLU A 131 -21.66 -1.75 -31.63
CA GLU A 131 -22.34 -2.99 -32.08
C GLU A 131 -23.82 -2.72 -32.37
#